data_72d9cc383e858bbce4c57c3ac619798d
#
_entry.id   72d9cc383e858bbce4c57c3ac619798d
#
_cell.length_a   1.000
_cell.length_b   1.000
_cell.length_c   1.000
_cell.angle_alpha   90.00
_cell.angle_beta   90.00
_cell.angle_gamma   90.00
#
_symmetry.space_group_name_H-M   'P 1'
#
loop_
_entity.id
_entity.type
_entity.pdbx_description
1 polymer ?
#
loop_
_entity_poly.entity_id
_entity_poly.type
_entity_poly.pdbx_seq_one_letter_code
_entity_poly.pdbx_strand_id
1 'polypeptide(L)'
;LSIHDEDCTLTKLEDGDCLTHEDGTIMIYRERKCKEDISKAFYHVYLRNNELHFLKTGMSFSYYDFIPSFRFSTEEEKERMYKVLSENNLYYDEKEKCFKKLRWRAKISNSYYYIDWNRFVICKTTEEENESDNLRYKNLNYFQTKEEAYTKLFAVKSVLND
;
A
#
# COMPACT_ATOMS: atom_id res chain seq x y z
N LEU A 1 -36.69 4.35 30.54
CA LEU A 1 -35.68 3.43 29.97
C LEU A 1 -35.19 4.07 28.69
N SER A 2 -34.09 4.79 28.76
CA SER A 2 -33.41 5.39 27.63
C SER A 2 -32.54 4.34 26.97
N ILE A 3 -32.87 3.96 25.77
CA ILE A 3 -31.99 3.20 24.87
C ILE A 3 -31.00 4.24 24.32
N HIS A 4 -29.73 4.06 24.62
CA HIS A 4 -28.66 4.93 24.12
C HIS A 4 -28.48 4.72 22.63
N ASP A 5 -28.69 5.79 21.88
CA ASP A 5 -28.35 5.95 20.47
C ASP A 5 -26.80 6.06 20.30
N GLU A 6 -26.07 4.98 20.54
CA GLU A 6 -24.63 4.93 20.21
C GLU A 6 -24.30 4.10 18.95
N ASP A 7 -25.32 3.58 18.25
CA ASP A 7 -25.16 2.58 17.19
C ASP A 7 -25.26 3.15 15.74
N CYS A 8 -24.99 4.42 15.53
CA CYS A 8 -25.17 5.02 14.21
C CYS A 8 -23.89 5.54 13.54
N THR A 9 -22.73 4.92 13.83
CA THR A 9 -21.43 5.43 13.34
C THR A 9 -21.01 4.92 11.95
N LEU A 10 -21.63 3.85 11.43
CA LEU A 10 -21.31 3.33 10.08
C LEU A 10 -22.23 3.83 8.97
N THR A 11 -23.06 4.84 9.20
CA THR A 11 -24.02 5.35 8.22
C THR A 11 -23.39 6.09 7.04
N LYS A 12 -22.08 6.34 7.07
CA LYS A 12 -21.35 7.06 6.02
C LYS A 12 -19.98 6.45 5.78
N LEU A 13 -19.95 5.21 5.30
CA LEU A 13 -18.72 4.58 4.85
C LEU A 13 -18.24 5.17 3.53
N GLU A 14 -16.97 5.50 3.48
CA GLU A 14 -16.28 6.00 2.29
C GLU A 14 -15.25 4.98 1.79
N ASP A 15 -14.98 5.01 0.49
CA ASP A 15 -13.94 4.16 -0.12
C ASP A 15 -12.58 4.44 0.53
N GLY A 16 -11.93 3.41 1.03
CA GLY A 16 -10.66 3.48 1.75
C GLY A 16 -10.77 3.53 3.27
N ASP A 17 -12.00 3.58 3.83
CA ASP A 17 -12.17 3.48 5.28
C ASP A 17 -11.57 2.17 5.82
N CYS A 18 -10.88 2.29 6.94
CA CYS A 18 -10.32 1.14 7.63
C CYS A 18 -11.28 0.68 8.73
N LEU A 19 -11.69 -0.57 8.65
CA LEU A 19 -12.68 -1.18 9.52
C LEU A 19 -12.12 -2.41 10.22
N THR A 20 -12.54 -2.63 11.46
CA THR A 20 -12.15 -3.82 12.24
C THR A 20 -13.38 -4.62 12.63
N HIS A 21 -13.35 -5.91 12.36
CA HIS A 21 -14.34 -6.90 12.78
C HIS A 21 -14.06 -7.38 14.22
N GLU A 22 -15.08 -7.89 14.89
CA GLU A 22 -14.98 -8.41 16.25
C GLU A 22 -13.94 -9.53 16.42
N ASP A 23 -13.67 -10.31 15.36
CA ASP A 23 -12.64 -11.36 15.37
C ASP A 23 -11.21 -10.83 15.17
N GLY A 24 -11.03 -9.50 15.11
CA GLY A 24 -9.74 -8.85 14.91
C GLY A 24 -9.30 -8.76 13.45
N THR A 25 -10.14 -9.13 12.49
CA THR A 25 -9.89 -8.89 11.05
C THR A 25 -9.97 -7.40 10.78
N ILE A 26 -8.95 -6.85 10.12
CA ILE A 26 -8.90 -5.44 9.71
C ILE A 26 -9.05 -5.39 8.19
N MET A 27 -9.86 -4.47 7.66
CA MET A 27 -10.03 -4.32 6.22
C MET A 27 -9.94 -2.87 5.78
N ILE A 28 -9.58 -2.67 4.51
CA ILE A 28 -9.78 -1.40 3.80
C ILE A 28 -11.03 -1.57 2.94
N TYR A 29 -12.07 -0.81 3.31
CA TYR A 29 -13.37 -0.86 2.64
C TYR A 29 -13.26 -0.35 1.20
N ARG A 30 -14.00 -0.96 0.31
CA ARG A 30 -14.14 -0.54 -1.08
C ARG A 30 -15.58 -0.13 -1.35
N GLU A 31 -15.75 1.11 -1.79
CA GLU A 31 -17.05 1.60 -2.19
C GLU A 31 -17.58 0.83 -3.41
N ARG A 32 -18.87 0.69 -3.45
CA ARG A 32 -19.62 0.00 -4.47
C ARG A 32 -19.81 0.87 -5.71
N LYS A 33 -19.36 0.39 -6.86
CA LYS A 33 -19.57 1.10 -8.14
C LYS A 33 -20.89 0.73 -8.83
N CYS A 34 -21.56 -0.35 -8.43
CA CYS A 34 -22.81 -0.81 -9.03
C CYS A 34 -23.93 -0.90 -8.00
N LYS A 35 -25.11 -0.38 -8.36
CA LYS A 35 -26.32 -0.40 -7.51
C LYS A 35 -27.02 -1.76 -7.45
N GLU A 36 -26.51 -2.77 -8.17
CA GLU A 36 -27.24 -4.01 -8.46
C GLU A 36 -27.28 -5.02 -7.33
N ASP A 37 -26.36 -4.97 -6.37
CA ASP A 37 -26.37 -5.91 -5.25
C ASP A 37 -26.16 -5.20 -3.91
N ILE A 38 -27.24 -4.73 -3.30
CA ILE A 38 -27.22 -4.05 -2.00
C ILE A 38 -26.90 -4.99 -0.84
N SER A 39 -26.83 -6.29 -1.08
CA SER A 39 -26.60 -7.30 -0.04
C SER A 39 -25.12 -7.58 0.23
N LYS A 40 -24.19 -7.00 -0.52
CA LYS A 40 -22.76 -7.30 -0.41
C LYS A 40 -21.91 -6.07 -0.11
N ALA A 41 -21.01 -6.20 0.82
CA ALA A 41 -19.95 -5.25 1.09
C ALA A 41 -18.64 -5.71 0.42
N PHE A 42 -17.89 -4.77 -0.14
CA PHE A 42 -16.64 -5.04 -0.80
C PHE A 42 -15.47 -4.48 0.00
N TYR A 43 -14.28 -5.01 -0.25
CA TYR A 43 -13.04 -4.57 0.36
C TYR A 43 -11.94 -4.51 -0.69
N HIS A 44 -10.94 -3.68 -0.47
CA HIS A 44 -9.70 -3.69 -1.25
C HIS A 44 -8.78 -4.81 -0.77
N VAL A 45 -8.62 -4.92 0.54
CA VAL A 45 -7.81 -5.93 1.23
C VAL A 45 -8.36 -6.12 2.63
N TYR A 46 -8.20 -7.33 3.18
CA TYR A 46 -8.30 -7.53 4.62
C TYR A 46 -7.08 -8.24 5.19
N LEU A 47 -6.77 -7.95 6.44
CA LEU A 47 -5.72 -8.53 7.23
C LEU A 47 -6.33 -9.48 8.26
N ARG A 48 -6.01 -10.76 8.18
CA ARG A 48 -6.41 -11.78 9.16
C ARG A 48 -5.23 -12.66 9.49
N ASN A 49 -4.96 -12.91 10.77
CA ASN A 49 -3.82 -13.71 11.23
C ASN A 49 -2.46 -13.25 10.65
N ASN A 50 -2.27 -11.93 10.48
CA ASN A 50 -1.12 -11.31 9.82
C ASN A 50 -0.93 -11.66 8.33
N GLU A 51 -1.95 -12.20 7.67
CA GLU A 51 -1.96 -12.46 6.24
C GLU A 51 -2.86 -11.48 5.51
N LEU A 52 -2.38 -10.95 4.38
CA LEU A 52 -3.14 -10.05 3.51
C LEU A 52 -3.95 -10.84 2.49
N HIS A 53 -5.22 -10.55 2.42
CA HIS A 53 -6.15 -11.14 1.45
C HIS A 53 -6.74 -10.05 0.58
N PHE A 54 -6.36 -10.04 -0.71
CA PHE A 54 -6.87 -9.08 -1.67
C PHE A 54 -8.17 -9.56 -2.30
N LEU A 55 -9.05 -8.62 -2.62
CA LEU A 55 -10.30 -8.93 -3.29
C LEU A 55 -10.03 -9.65 -4.62
N LYS A 56 -10.48 -10.89 -4.71
CA LYS A 56 -10.59 -11.63 -5.96
C LYS A 56 -12.02 -11.47 -6.47
N THR A 57 -12.19 -11.48 -7.79
CA THR A 57 -13.51 -11.40 -8.43
C THR A 57 -14.50 -12.38 -7.80
N GLY A 58 -15.63 -11.91 -7.31
CA GLY A 58 -16.68 -12.72 -6.69
C GLY A 58 -16.61 -12.89 -5.17
N MET A 59 -15.57 -12.39 -4.49
CA MET A 59 -15.51 -12.41 -3.03
C MET A 59 -16.08 -11.12 -2.44
N SER A 60 -17.03 -11.25 -1.54
CA SER A 60 -17.67 -10.15 -0.81
C SER A 60 -18.20 -10.64 0.52
N PHE A 61 -18.38 -9.73 1.48
CA PHE A 61 -19.12 -10.03 2.70
C PHE A 61 -20.61 -9.74 2.50
N SER A 62 -21.50 -10.47 3.22
CA SER A 62 -22.89 -10.08 3.32
C SER A 62 -22.99 -8.71 4.00
N TYR A 63 -23.72 -7.78 3.39
CA TYR A 63 -23.87 -6.42 3.92
C TYR A 63 -24.62 -6.42 5.26
N TYR A 64 -25.58 -7.33 5.43
CA TYR A 64 -26.39 -7.45 6.64
C TYR A 64 -25.60 -8.04 7.82
N ASP A 65 -24.63 -8.92 7.54
CA ASP A 65 -23.72 -9.45 8.57
C ASP A 65 -22.52 -8.52 8.80
N PHE A 66 -22.27 -7.60 7.85
CA PHE A 66 -21.13 -6.70 7.85
C PHE A 66 -21.30 -5.55 8.86
N ILE A 67 -22.41 -4.82 8.78
CA ILE A 67 -22.57 -3.58 9.56
C ILE A 67 -22.57 -3.83 11.09
N PRO A 68 -23.27 -4.84 11.62
CA PRO A 68 -23.27 -5.07 13.07
C PRO A 68 -21.93 -5.55 13.62
N SER A 69 -21.09 -6.13 12.78
CA SER A 69 -19.85 -6.82 13.19
C SER A 69 -18.58 -6.01 12.96
N PHE A 70 -18.67 -4.86 12.30
CA PHE A 70 -17.54 -4.00 12.00
C PHE A 70 -17.70 -2.62 12.65
N ARG A 71 -16.58 -2.07 13.05
CA ARG A 71 -16.42 -0.68 13.50
C ARG A 71 -15.26 -0.02 12.80
N PHE A 72 -15.16 1.30 12.86
CA PHE A 72 -13.94 1.97 12.42
C PHE A 72 -12.73 1.47 13.22
N SER A 73 -11.63 1.25 12.52
CA SER A 73 -10.37 0.83 13.13
C SER A 73 -9.79 1.93 14.02
N THR A 74 -9.16 1.55 15.13
CA THR A 74 -8.32 2.45 15.91
C THR A 74 -7.05 2.81 15.14
N GLU A 75 -6.32 3.82 15.57
CA GLU A 75 -5.05 4.19 14.93
C GLU A 75 -4.02 3.05 15.00
N GLU A 76 -3.95 2.31 16.11
CA GLU A 76 -3.06 1.16 16.25
C GLU A 76 -3.42 0.02 15.27
N GLU A 77 -4.71 -0.20 15.02
CA GLU A 77 -5.17 -1.19 14.06
C GLU A 77 -4.85 -0.77 12.63
N LYS A 78 -5.00 0.51 12.30
CA LYS A 78 -4.59 1.07 11.01
C LYS A 78 -3.07 0.94 10.82
N GLU A 79 -2.28 1.32 11.81
CA GLU A 79 -0.83 1.18 11.79
C GLU A 79 -0.42 -0.28 11.55
N ARG A 80 -1.08 -1.23 12.21
CA ARG A 80 -0.86 -2.66 11.98
C ARG A 80 -1.15 -3.07 10.54
N MET A 81 -2.27 -2.63 9.95
CA MET A 81 -2.61 -2.88 8.54
C MET A 81 -1.53 -2.31 7.62
N TYR A 82 -1.18 -1.04 7.79
CA TYR A 82 -0.19 -0.38 6.94
C TYR A 82 1.22 -0.95 7.11
N LYS A 83 1.59 -1.40 8.32
CA LYS A 83 2.85 -2.08 8.55
C LYS A 83 2.93 -3.40 7.76
N VAL A 84 1.89 -4.24 7.82
CA VAL A 84 1.89 -5.50 7.07
C VAL A 84 1.84 -5.26 5.56
N LEU A 85 1.14 -4.23 5.07
CA LEU A 85 1.22 -3.81 3.67
C LEU A 85 2.65 -3.44 3.27
N SER A 86 3.33 -2.63 4.09
CA SER A 86 4.72 -2.22 3.87
C SER A 86 5.70 -3.40 3.86
N GLU A 87 5.54 -4.35 4.77
CA GLU A 87 6.34 -5.59 4.80
C GLU A 87 6.15 -6.44 3.53
N ASN A 88 5.00 -6.29 2.85
CA ASN A 88 4.72 -6.89 1.55
C ASN A 88 5.04 -5.97 0.35
N ASN A 89 5.81 -4.91 0.56
CA ASN A 89 6.18 -3.91 -0.44
C ASN A 89 4.99 -3.20 -1.09
N LEU A 90 3.93 -2.96 -0.33
CA LEU A 90 2.72 -2.29 -0.77
C LEU A 90 2.38 -1.10 0.14
N TYR A 91 1.68 -0.13 -0.41
CA TYR A 91 0.94 0.87 0.35
C TYR A 91 -0.39 1.17 -0.33
N TYR A 92 -1.35 1.64 0.45
CA TYR A 92 -2.64 2.09 -0.07
C TYR A 92 -2.57 3.61 -0.32
N ASP A 93 -2.83 4.02 -1.55
CA ASP A 93 -2.90 5.43 -1.92
C ASP A 93 -4.34 5.93 -1.70
N GLU A 94 -4.54 6.69 -0.63
CA GLU A 94 -5.87 7.19 -0.24
C GLU A 94 -6.47 8.16 -1.27
N LYS A 95 -5.65 8.84 -2.06
CA LYS A 95 -6.14 9.77 -3.09
C LYS A 95 -6.62 9.02 -4.32
N GLU A 96 -5.86 8.02 -4.74
CA GLU A 96 -6.15 7.24 -5.94
C GLU A 96 -6.97 5.98 -5.65
N LYS A 97 -7.24 5.70 -4.36
CA LYS A 97 -8.02 4.54 -3.92
C LYS A 97 -7.51 3.22 -4.51
N CYS A 98 -6.21 3.05 -4.52
CA CYS A 98 -5.55 1.86 -5.07
C CYS A 98 -4.27 1.49 -4.33
N PHE A 99 -3.84 0.23 -4.53
CA PHE A 99 -2.54 -0.22 -4.02
C PHE A 99 -1.44 0.14 -4.99
N LYS A 100 -0.34 0.63 -4.44
CA LYS A 100 0.91 0.87 -5.16
C LYS A 100 2.03 0.07 -4.52
N LYS A 101 2.98 -0.36 -5.33
CA LYS A 101 4.19 -1.00 -4.81
C LYS A 101 5.05 0.05 -4.12
N LEU A 102 5.47 -0.26 -2.90
CA LEU A 102 6.56 0.48 -2.28
C LEU A 102 7.80 0.29 -3.14
N ARG A 103 8.44 1.40 -3.42
CA ARG A 103 9.71 1.35 -4.11
C ARG A 103 10.75 0.79 -3.13
N TRP A 104 11.51 -0.22 -3.58
CA TRP A 104 12.57 -0.79 -2.79
C TRP A 104 13.60 0.27 -2.36
N ARG A 105 13.98 0.22 -1.09
CA ARG A 105 15.09 0.97 -0.52
C ARG A 105 15.95 0.02 0.31
N ALA A 106 17.27 0.15 0.19
CA ALA A 106 18.18 -0.64 1.00
C ALA A 106 17.99 -0.31 2.50
N LYS A 107 18.16 -1.31 3.36
CA LYS A 107 18.29 -1.05 4.79
C LYS A 107 19.61 -0.32 5.05
N ILE A 108 19.67 0.45 6.12
CA ILE A 108 20.91 1.10 6.58
C ILE A 108 22.05 0.08 6.60
N SER A 109 23.20 0.48 6.13
CA SER A 109 24.41 -0.33 5.95
C SER A 109 24.34 -1.39 4.83
N ASN A 110 23.24 -1.52 4.12
CA ASN A 110 23.15 -2.37 2.93
C ASN A 110 23.50 -1.59 1.67
N SER A 111 24.02 -2.29 0.67
CA SER A 111 24.43 -1.69 -0.58
C SER A 111 23.25 -1.49 -1.54
N TYR A 112 23.35 -0.48 -2.37
CA TYR A 112 22.51 -0.25 -3.53
C TYR A 112 23.33 0.28 -4.70
N TYR A 113 22.75 0.38 -5.91
CA TYR A 113 23.37 0.87 -7.11
C TYR A 113 22.72 2.18 -7.57
N TYR A 114 23.51 3.04 -8.19
CA TYR A 114 23.04 4.26 -8.83
C TYR A 114 23.84 4.54 -10.11
N ILE A 115 23.34 5.41 -10.98
CA ILE A 115 24.02 5.85 -12.20
C ILE A 115 24.67 7.22 -11.94
N ASP A 116 25.97 7.29 -12.14
CA ASP A 116 26.65 8.58 -12.28
C ASP A 116 26.40 9.09 -13.71
N TRP A 117 25.46 10.01 -13.84
CA TRP A 117 25.03 10.57 -15.12
C TRP A 117 26.09 11.42 -15.80
N ASN A 118 27.08 11.95 -15.08
CA ASN A 118 28.18 12.72 -15.67
C ASN A 118 29.17 11.83 -16.41
N ARG A 119 29.33 10.61 -15.88
CA ARG A 119 30.27 9.61 -16.42
C ARG A 119 29.60 8.48 -17.19
N PHE A 120 28.29 8.40 -17.12
CA PHE A 120 27.49 7.28 -17.66
C PHE A 120 27.98 5.91 -17.17
N VAL A 121 28.29 5.82 -15.89
CA VAL A 121 28.72 4.57 -15.22
C VAL A 121 27.81 4.21 -14.06
N ILE A 122 27.78 2.92 -13.74
CA ILE A 122 27.04 2.41 -12.59
C ILE A 122 27.99 2.35 -11.40
N CYS A 123 27.55 2.98 -10.32
CA CYS A 123 28.26 2.99 -9.03
C CYS A 123 27.50 2.16 -7.99
N LYS A 124 28.23 1.60 -7.07
CA LYS A 124 27.72 0.93 -5.88
C LYS A 124 28.06 1.76 -4.65
N THR A 125 27.12 1.90 -3.73
CA THR A 125 27.32 2.58 -2.45
C THR A 125 26.49 1.92 -1.35
N THR A 126 26.61 2.42 -0.13
CA THR A 126 25.90 1.92 1.05
C THR A 126 24.84 2.94 1.46
N GLU A 127 23.68 2.45 1.88
CA GLU A 127 22.60 3.28 2.42
C GLU A 127 22.95 3.76 3.83
N GLU A 128 22.99 5.05 4.02
CA GLU A 128 23.28 5.74 5.29
C GLU A 128 22.19 6.76 5.65
N GLU A 129 21.10 6.78 4.89
CA GLU A 129 20.01 7.78 5.01
C GLU A 129 20.48 9.24 4.93
N ASN A 130 21.65 9.46 4.34
CA ASN A 130 22.17 10.79 4.13
C ASN A 130 21.45 11.53 3.00
N GLU A 131 21.77 12.82 2.83
CA GLU A 131 21.13 13.67 1.82
C GLU A 131 21.32 13.12 0.39
N SER A 132 22.50 12.59 0.08
CA SER A 132 22.77 12.00 -1.25
C SER A 132 21.93 10.75 -1.52
N ASP A 133 21.76 9.88 -0.53
CA ASP A 133 20.91 8.69 -0.63
C ASP A 133 19.45 9.09 -0.84
N ASN A 134 18.97 10.04 -0.07
CA ASN A 134 17.61 10.58 -0.18
C ASN A 134 17.36 11.21 -1.55
N LEU A 135 18.32 11.97 -2.07
CA LEU A 135 18.21 12.61 -3.38
C LEU A 135 18.20 11.57 -4.51
N ARG A 136 19.08 10.55 -4.46
CA ARG A 136 19.09 9.45 -5.44
C ARG A 136 17.78 8.69 -5.42
N TYR A 137 17.28 8.37 -4.22
CA TYR A 137 16.00 7.70 -4.06
C TYR A 137 14.85 8.53 -4.64
N LYS A 138 14.75 9.81 -4.29
CA LYS A 138 13.73 10.73 -4.81
C LYS A 138 13.76 10.85 -6.34
N ASN A 139 14.95 10.93 -6.92
CA ASN A 139 15.16 11.14 -8.36
C ASN A 139 15.15 9.85 -9.19
N LEU A 140 14.67 8.74 -8.64
CA LEU A 140 14.59 7.46 -9.35
C LEU A 140 15.94 6.90 -9.83
N ASN A 141 17.04 7.32 -9.18
CA ASN A 141 18.39 6.86 -9.47
C ASN A 141 18.92 5.98 -8.32
N TYR A 142 18.16 4.95 -7.99
CA TYR A 142 18.39 4.09 -6.85
C TYR A 142 17.90 2.68 -7.18
N PHE A 143 18.80 1.71 -7.30
CA PHE A 143 18.51 0.39 -7.84
C PHE A 143 18.96 -0.72 -6.88
N GLN A 144 18.18 -1.77 -6.79
CA GLN A 144 18.48 -2.93 -5.96
C GLN A 144 19.63 -3.75 -6.56
N THR A 145 19.64 -3.89 -7.88
CA THR A 145 20.63 -4.67 -8.60
C THR A 145 21.38 -3.85 -9.64
N LYS A 146 22.55 -4.31 -10.02
CA LYS A 146 23.36 -3.71 -11.07
C LYS A 146 22.67 -3.82 -12.42
N GLU A 147 21.96 -4.91 -12.65
CA GLU A 147 21.20 -5.21 -13.86
C GLU A 147 20.06 -4.20 -14.08
N GLU A 148 19.32 -3.85 -13.02
CA GLU A 148 18.29 -2.80 -13.09
C GLU A 148 18.90 -1.45 -13.50
N ALA A 149 20.03 -1.09 -12.90
CA ALA A 149 20.75 0.13 -13.25
C ALA A 149 21.25 0.11 -14.71
N TYR A 150 21.74 -1.04 -15.20
CA TYR A 150 22.15 -1.21 -16.60
C TYR A 150 20.98 -1.03 -17.56
N THR A 151 19.84 -1.64 -17.27
CA THR A 151 18.63 -1.51 -18.09
C THR A 151 18.21 -0.06 -18.23
N LYS A 152 18.24 0.70 -17.14
CA LYS A 152 17.92 2.13 -17.15
C LYS A 152 18.96 2.95 -17.92
N LEU A 153 20.25 2.69 -17.69
CA LEU A 153 21.35 3.39 -18.38
C LEU A 153 21.30 3.14 -19.88
N PHE A 154 21.05 1.91 -20.30
CA PHE A 154 20.94 1.55 -21.72
C PHE A 154 19.75 2.23 -22.39
N ALA A 155 18.59 2.24 -21.74
CA ALA A 155 17.39 2.90 -22.25
C ALA A 155 17.63 4.41 -22.49
N VAL A 156 18.36 5.09 -21.60
CA VAL A 156 18.69 6.51 -21.78
C VAL A 156 19.71 6.71 -22.89
N LYS A 157 20.75 5.87 -22.99
CA LYS A 157 21.74 5.95 -24.05
C LYS A 157 21.16 5.74 -25.47
N SER A 158 20.17 4.83 -25.60
CA SER A 158 19.52 4.60 -26.88
C SER A 158 18.77 5.84 -27.40
N VAL A 159 18.14 6.59 -26.50
CA VAL A 159 17.41 7.83 -26.85
C VAL A 159 18.36 8.98 -27.20
N LEU A 160 19.56 9.00 -26.62
CA LEU A 160 20.54 10.08 -26.90
C LEU A 160 21.33 9.87 -28.19
N ASN A 161 21.28 8.67 -28.77
CA ASN A 161 22.00 8.33 -30.00
C ASN A 161 21.11 8.33 -31.27
N ASP A 162 19.81 8.60 -31.11
CA ASP A 162 18.83 8.86 -32.17
C ASP A 162 18.73 10.37 -32.47
#